data_827f5873a173c6bbfb82d134af28954a
#
_entry.id   827f5873a173c6bbfb82d134af28954a
#
_cell.length_a   1.000
_cell.length_b   1.000
_cell.length_c   1.000
_cell.angle_alpha   90.00
_cell.angle_beta   90.00
_cell.angle_gamma   90.00
#
_symmetry.space_group_name_H-M   'P 1'
#
loop_
_entity.id
_entity.type
_entity.pdbx_description
1 polymer ?
#
loop_
_entity_poly.entity_id
_entity_poly.type
_entity_poly.pdbx_seq_one_letter_code
_entity_poly.pdbx_strand_id
1 'polypeptide(L)'
;MRLNDQISQRLPHRRTAMKWLHWGIIPFFVWFLFADPDALRRMGPRVFQFHSMMGLIFVSFALIWTGLTLRRGLLSRPGPKLTGWARWVHRPLHLSLVWGLFLVAFGGLLLGLTASFQMMAGGIVPIGVPLNMPRAHHIIGELHTLQFYMLAGIVLFHAGFHIWRHIKLKDNALRIMAPRVFHRYL
;
A
#
# COMPACT_ATOMS: atom_id res chain seq x y z
N MET A 1 0.56 10.53 36.81
CA MET A 1 1.02 10.29 35.45
C MET A 1 -0.10 9.55 34.71
N ARG A 2 -0.73 10.19 33.71
CA ARG A 2 -1.93 9.62 33.06
C ARG A 2 -1.51 8.49 32.11
N LEU A 3 -2.35 7.44 32.01
CA LEU A 3 -2.13 6.27 31.13
C LEU A 3 -1.78 6.71 29.69
N ASN A 4 -2.36 7.80 29.21
CA ASN A 4 -2.10 8.41 27.91
C ASN A 4 -0.63 8.86 27.74
N ASP A 5 0.01 9.35 28.82
CA ASP A 5 1.40 9.84 28.75
C ASP A 5 2.38 8.66 28.65
N GLN A 6 2.08 7.55 29.28
CA GLN A 6 2.91 6.32 29.18
C GLN A 6 2.78 5.65 27.80
N ILE A 7 1.57 5.67 27.19
CA ILE A 7 1.36 5.12 25.85
C ILE A 7 2.05 6.00 24.80
N SER A 8 1.99 7.32 24.95
CA SER A 8 2.63 8.24 23.99
C SER A 8 4.16 8.15 23.97
N GLN A 9 4.78 7.82 25.11
CA GLN A 9 6.25 7.62 25.22
C GLN A 9 6.72 6.30 24.58
N ARG A 10 5.85 5.30 24.46
CA ARG A 10 6.19 4.00 23.86
C ARG A 10 5.93 3.92 22.35
N LEU A 11 5.17 4.84 21.78
CA LEU A 11 4.88 4.83 20.34
C LEU A 11 6.05 5.42 19.54
N PRO A 12 6.45 4.76 18.45
CA PRO A 12 7.52 5.26 17.61
C PRO A 12 7.15 6.62 17.03
N HIS A 13 8.14 7.51 16.92
CA HIS A 13 7.93 8.81 16.28
C HIS A 13 7.30 8.64 14.90
N ARG A 14 6.34 9.51 14.52
CA ARG A 14 5.56 9.43 13.27
C ARG A 14 6.41 9.07 12.03
N ARG A 15 7.59 9.70 11.89
CA ARG A 15 8.49 9.42 10.76
C ARG A 15 8.99 7.98 10.77
N THR A 16 9.29 7.44 11.93
CA THR A 16 9.74 6.05 12.08
C THR A 16 8.61 5.08 11.75
N ALA A 17 7.40 5.31 12.27
CA ALA A 17 6.23 4.51 11.96
C ALA A 17 5.91 4.49 10.45
N MET A 18 5.98 5.66 9.79
CA MET A 18 5.76 5.74 8.34
C MET A 18 6.85 5.04 7.51
N LYS A 19 8.11 5.04 7.98
CA LYS A 19 9.17 4.24 7.35
C LYS A 19 8.89 2.74 7.46
N TRP A 20 8.49 2.27 8.63
CA TRP A 20 8.12 0.87 8.84
C TRP A 20 6.94 0.46 7.95
N LEU A 21 5.88 1.29 7.88
CA LEU A 21 4.76 1.05 6.98
C LEU A 21 5.20 1.00 5.51
N HIS A 22 6.03 1.96 5.08
CA HIS A 22 6.54 2.01 3.70
C HIS A 22 7.32 0.75 3.33
N TRP A 23 8.27 0.35 4.17
CA TRP A 23 9.07 -0.86 3.90
C TRP A 23 8.29 -2.15 4.12
N GLY A 24 7.35 -2.14 5.07
CA GLY A 24 6.48 -3.27 5.33
C GLY A 24 5.50 -3.58 4.19
N ILE A 25 5.01 -2.55 3.47
CA ILE A 25 4.06 -2.76 2.37
C ILE A 25 4.73 -3.24 1.07
N ILE A 26 6.02 -2.94 0.86
CA ILE A 26 6.75 -3.26 -0.38
C ILE A 26 6.76 -4.76 -0.70
N PRO A 27 7.08 -5.68 0.23
CA PRO A 27 7.08 -7.11 -0.06
C PRO A 27 5.72 -7.62 -0.52
N PHE A 28 4.62 -7.15 0.09
CA PHE A 28 3.27 -7.52 -0.32
C PHE A 28 2.93 -6.97 -1.70
N PHE A 29 3.32 -5.73 -1.97
CA PHE A 29 3.13 -5.12 -3.30
C PHE A 29 3.89 -5.89 -4.38
N VAL A 30 5.15 -6.27 -4.13
CA VAL A 30 5.96 -7.08 -5.02
C VAL A 30 5.32 -8.46 -5.24
N TRP A 31 4.80 -9.09 -4.18
CA TRP A 31 4.05 -10.34 -4.30
C TRP A 31 2.90 -10.20 -5.31
N PHE A 32 2.08 -9.16 -5.19
CA PHE A 32 0.92 -8.95 -6.06
C PHE A 32 1.28 -8.62 -7.51
N LEU A 33 2.47 -8.11 -7.79
CA LEU A 33 2.94 -7.92 -9.17
C LEU A 33 3.11 -9.23 -9.94
N PHE A 34 3.42 -10.31 -9.24
CA PHE A 34 3.69 -11.63 -9.83
C PHE A 34 2.59 -12.65 -9.54
N ALA A 35 1.71 -12.37 -8.61
CA ALA A 35 0.68 -13.30 -8.14
C ALA A 35 -0.62 -13.11 -8.95
N ASP A 36 -0.66 -13.61 -10.18
CA ASP A 36 -1.89 -13.66 -10.98
C ASP A 36 -2.96 -14.53 -10.29
N PRO A 37 -4.16 -13.97 -9.95
CA PRO A 37 -5.18 -14.70 -9.19
C PRO A 37 -5.68 -15.97 -9.88
N ASP A 38 -5.77 -15.97 -11.22
CA ASP A 38 -6.24 -17.13 -11.96
C ASP A 38 -5.18 -18.24 -12.03
N ALA A 39 -3.91 -17.85 -12.17
CA ALA A 39 -2.81 -18.80 -12.03
C ALA A 39 -2.78 -19.41 -10.62
N LEU A 40 -2.94 -18.61 -9.57
CA LEU A 40 -2.95 -19.08 -8.18
C LEU A 40 -4.13 -20.03 -7.89
N ARG A 41 -5.30 -19.77 -8.45
CA ARG A 41 -6.47 -20.68 -8.34
C ARG A 41 -6.19 -22.04 -8.97
N ARG A 42 -5.52 -22.06 -10.14
CA ARG A 42 -5.11 -23.31 -10.82
C ARG A 42 -4.06 -24.09 -10.02
N MET A 43 -3.22 -23.40 -9.25
CA MET A 43 -2.22 -24.03 -8.36
C MET A 43 -2.85 -24.67 -7.11
N GLY A 44 -4.10 -24.35 -6.82
CA GLY A 44 -4.89 -24.97 -5.77
C GLY A 44 -5.38 -24.03 -4.66
N PRO A 45 -6.32 -24.48 -3.85
CA PRO A 45 -7.02 -23.64 -2.88
C PRO A 45 -6.09 -23.06 -1.80
N ARG A 46 -5.08 -23.78 -1.37
CA ARG A 46 -4.12 -23.32 -0.35
C ARG A 46 -3.30 -22.12 -0.83
N VAL A 47 -2.90 -22.11 -2.11
CA VAL A 47 -2.13 -21.01 -2.70
C VAL A 47 -3.00 -19.77 -2.83
N PHE A 48 -4.26 -19.95 -3.23
CA PHE A 48 -5.23 -18.84 -3.27
C PHE A 48 -5.56 -18.30 -1.88
N GLN A 49 -5.69 -19.15 -0.85
CA GLN A 49 -5.86 -18.74 0.54
C GLN A 49 -4.65 -17.94 1.06
N PHE A 50 -3.43 -18.32 0.64
CA PHE A 50 -2.22 -17.55 0.96
C PHE A 50 -2.26 -16.15 0.31
N HIS A 51 -2.67 -16.04 -0.97
CA HIS A 51 -2.89 -14.75 -1.63
C HIS A 51 -3.89 -13.88 -0.87
N SER A 52 -5.00 -14.46 -0.41
CA SER A 52 -6.00 -13.77 0.39
C SER A 52 -5.45 -13.30 1.75
N MET A 53 -4.55 -14.07 2.38
CA MET A 53 -3.87 -13.66 3.61
C MET A 53 -2.94 -12.47 3.35
N MET A 54 -2.14 -12.53 2.28
CA MET A 54 -1.29 -11.40 1.87
C MET A 54 -2.14 -10.15 1.61
N GLY A 55 -3.33 -10.32 0.98
CA GLY A 55 -4.30 -9.25 0.77
C GLY A 55 -4.80 -8.64 2.07
N LEU A 56 -5.17 -9.44 3.06
CA LEU A 56 -5.65 -8.95 4.36
C LEU A 56 -4.59 -8.14 5.11
N ILE A 57 -3.33 -8.59 5.07
CA ILE A 57 -2.21 -7.85 5.67
C ILE A 57 -1.98 -6.54 4.92
N PHE A 58 -1.99 -6.56 3.59
CA PHE A 58 -1.86 -5.37 2.75
C PHE A 58 -2.97 -4.35 3.03
N VAL A 59 -4.23 -4.81 3.14
CA VAL A 59 -5.38 -3.98 3.53
C VAL A 59 -5.12 -3.28 4.86
N SER A 60 -4.62 -4.02 5.86
CA SER A 60 -4.32 -3.47 7.18
C SER A 60 -3.29 -2.34 7.09
N PHE A 61 -2.21 -2.52 6.34
CA PHE A 61 -1.21 -1.46 6.11
C PHE A 61 -1.81 -0.26 5.36
N ALA A 62 -2.61 -0.50 4.32
CA ALA A 62 -3.25 0.55 3.54
C ALA A 62 -4.21 1.39 4.40
N LEU A 63 -5.03 0.75 5.25
CA LEU A 63 -5.96 1.44 6.15
C LEU A 63 -5.22 2.26 7.21
N ILE A 64 -4.16 1.71 7.82
CA ILE A 64 -3.33 2.44 8.79
C ILE A 64 -2.71 3.67 8.11
N TRP A 65 -2.15 3.50 6.91
CA TRP A 65 -1.54 4.60 6.16
C TRP A 65 -2.55 5.69 5.82
N THR A 66 -3.69 5.30 5.26
CA THR A 66 -4.77 6.23 4.90
C THR A 66 -5.29 6.95 6.13
N GLY A 67 -5.56 6.24 7.23
CA GLY A 67 -6.02 6.82 8.48
C GLY A 67 -5.01 7.83 9.07
N LEU A 68 -3.71 7.51 9.03
CA LEU A 68 -2.66 8.45 9.46
C LEU A 68 -2.59 9.68 8.56
N THR A 69 -2.79 9.51 7.25
CA THR A 69 -2.80 10.61 6.28
C THR A 69 -4.02 11.51 6.47
N LEU A 70 -5.20 10.95 6.67
CA LEU A 70 -6.42 11.71 6.93
C LEU A 70 -6.33 12.53 8.22
N ARG A 71 -5.80 11.93 9.30
CA ARG A 71 -5.69 12.61 10.61
C ARG A 71 -4.58 13.65 10.67
N ARG A 72 -3.47 13.46 9.98
CA ARG A 72 -2.25 14.26 10.16
C ARG A 72 -1.68 14.84 8.87
N GLY A 73 -2.39 14.69 7.75
CA GLY A 73 -1.95 15.10 6.41
C GLY A 73 -0.80 14.27 5.87
N LEU A 74 -0.35 14.59 4.65
CA LEU A 74 0.82 13.96 4.03
C LEU A 74 2.08 14.24 4.84
N LEU A 75 2.90 13.22 5.06
CA LEU A 75 4.20 13.37 5.70
C LEU A 75 5.24 13.97 4.74
N SER A 76 5.14 13.60 3.46
CA SER A 76 6.08 14.05 2.44
C SER A 76 5.81 15.51 2.07
N ARG A 77 6.85 16.35 2.21
CA ARG A 77 6.83 17.76 1.80
C ARG A 77 7.83 17.96 0.67
N PRO A 78 7.54 18.83 -0.31
CA PRO A 78 8.53 19.18 -1.33
C PRO A 78 9.73 19.84 -0.63
N GLY A 79 10.93 19.36 -0.95
CA GLY A 79 12.17 19.98 -0.46
C GLY A 79 12.42 21.33 -1.13
N PRO A 80 13.34 22.17 -0.58
CA PRO A 80 13.65 23.49 -1.13
C PRO A 80 14.23 23.45 -2.54
N LYS A 81 14.94 22.37 -2.90
CA LYS A 81 15.52 22.19 -4.23
C LYS A 81 14.49 21.76 -5.30
N LEU A 82 13.26 21.42 -4.89
CA LEU A 82 12.22 20.98 -5.80
C LEU A 82 11.47 22.19 -6.35
N THR A 83 11.72 22.53 -7.60
CA THR A 83 11.15 23.69 -8.31
C THR A 83 10.36 23.29 -9.54
N GLY A 84 9.66 24.22 -10.16
CA GLY A 84 8.95 24.04 -11.42
C GLY A 84 7.91 22.91 -11.36
N TRP A 85 7.80 22.16 -12.47
CA TRP A 85 6.84 21.06 -12.63
C TRP A 85 6.96 19.98 -11.55
N ALA A 86 8.18 19.68 -11.11
CA ALA A 86 8.43 18.65 -10.12
C ALA A 86 7.81 18.97 -8.75
N ARG A 87 7.72 20.26 -8.39
CA ARG A 87 7.04 20.71 -7.18
C ARG A 87 5.52 20.50 -7.29
N TRP A 88 4.95 20.73 -8.47
CA TRP A 88 3.53 20.51 -8.75
C TRP A 88 3.15 19.03 -8.71
N VAL A 89 3.98 18.18 -9.29
CA VAL A 89 3.76 16.72 -9.33
C VAL A 89 3.89 16.07 -7.95
N HIS A 90 4.73 16.59 -7.07
CA HIS A 90 5.07 15.94 -5.80
C HIS A 90 3.85 15.62 -4.93
N ARG A 91 2.95 16.58 -4.71
CA ARG A 91 1.78 16.38 -3.84
C ARG A 91 0.73 15.46 -4.48
N PRO A 92 0.29 15.66 -5.73
CA PRO A 92 -0.61 14.73 -6.41
C PRO A 92 -0.09 13.30 -6.42
N LEU A 93 1.19 13.10 -6.74
CA LEU A 93 1.81 11.77 -6.77
C LEU A 93 1.65 11.03 -5.42
N HIS A 94 1.93 11.69 -4.30
CA HIS A 94 1.80 11.07 -2.99
C HIS A 94 0.34 10.85 -2.58
N LEU A 95 -0.57 11.74 -2.97
CA LEU A 95 -2.01 11.54 -2.78
C LEU A 95 -2.52 10.35 -3.59
N SER A 96 -2.10 10.25 -4.86
CA SER A 96 -2.48 9.13 -5.72
C SER A 96 -2.00 7.78 -5.18
N LEU A 97 -0.82 7.73 -4.55
CA LEU A 97 -0.34 6.53 -3.86
C LEU A 97 -1.23 6.15 -2.68
N VAL A 98 -1.55 7.11 -1.80
CA VAL A 98 -2.40 6.84 -0.61
C VAL A 98 -3.79 6.36 -1.03
N TRP A 99 -4.44 7.09 -1.94
CA TRP A 99 -5.77 6.73 -2.40
C TRP A 99 -5.78 5.49 -3.29
N GLY A 100 -4.74 5.28 -4.11
CA GLY A 100 -4.56 4.07 -4.90
C GLY A 100 -4.44 2.83 -4.01
N LEU A 101 -3.62 2.88 -2.96
CA LEU A 101 -3.53 1.81 -1.96
C LEU A 101 -4.87 1.54 -1.30
N PHE A 102 -5.60 2.59 -0.90
CA PHE A 102 -6.93 2.45 -0.30
C PHE A 102 -7.93 1.81 -1.25
N LEU A 103 -7.99 2.27 -2.51
CA LEU A 103 -8.95 1.76 -3.50
C LEU A 103 -8.67 0.29 -3.84
N VAL A 104 -7.41 -0.10 -4.00
CA VAL A 104 -7.02 -1.50 -4.21
C VAL A 104 -7.41 -2.35 -3.00
N ALA A 105 -7.12 -1.88 -1.78
CA ALA A 105 -7.50 -2.57 -0.55
C ALA A 105 -9.02 -2.73 -0.42
N PHE A 106 -9.79 -1.68 -0.71
CA PHE A 106 -11.23 -1.68 -0.69
C PHE A 106 -11.84 -2.60 -1.76
N GLY A 107 -11.30 -2.59 -2.98
CA GLY A 107 -11.69 -3.51 -4.05
C GLY A 107 -11.50 -4.99 -3.66
N GLY A 108 -10.37 -5.32 -3.04
CA GLY A 108 -10.12 -6.67 -2.53
C GLY A 108 -11.10 -7.10 -1.44
N LEU A 109 -11.48 -6.20 -0.53
CA LEU A 109 -12.53 -6.47 0.46
C LEU A 109 -13.88 -6.72 -0.20
N LEU A 110 -14.26 -5.90 -1.17
CA LEU A 110 -15.51 -6.06 -1.92
C LEU A 110 -15.56 -7.39 -2.68
N LEU A 111 -14.43 -7.86 -3.21
CA LEU A 111 -14.33 -9.19 -3.82
C LEU A 111 -14.63 -10.29 -2.81
N GLY A 112 -14.12 -10.19 -1.60
CA GLY A 112 -14.44 -11.14 -0.53
C GLY A 112 -15.93 -11.15 -0.19
N LEU A 113 -16.56 -9.98 -0.12
CA LEU A 113 -17.99 -9.85 0.22
C LEU A 113 -18.93 -10.30 -0.91
N THR A 114 -18.57 -10.06 -2.19
CA THR A 114 -19.44 -10.40 -3.33
C THR A 114 -19.27 -11.83 -3.85
N ALA A 115 -18.32 -12.58 -3.31
CA ALA A 115 -18.06 -13.97 -3.68
C ALA A 115 -19.30 -14.88 -3.48
N SER A 116 -19.35 -15.99 -4.24
CA SER A 116 -20.38 -17.02 -4.10
C SER A 116 -20.07 -18.06 -3.03
N PHE A 117 -18.87 -17.99 -2.45
CA PHE A 117 -18.40 -18.89 -1.39
C PHE A 117 -17.64 -18.13 -0.33
N GLN A 118 -17.53 -18.70 0.86
CA GLN A 118 -16.77 -18.14 1.96
C GLN A 118 -15.29 -18.06 1.61
N MET A 119 -14.78 -16.87 1.39
CA MET A 119 -13.35 -16.67 1.20
C MET A 119 -12.61 -16.65 2.55
N MET A 120 -11.54 -17.44 2.64
CA MET A 120 -10.75 -17.60 3.85
C MET A 120 -9.32 -17.05 3.61
N ALA A 121 -8.91 -16.07 4.39
CA ALA A 121 -7.53 -15.63 4.41
C ALA A 121 -6.67 -16.66 5.17
N GLY A 122 -5.68 -17.25 4.48
CA GLY A 122 -4.81 -18.28 5.02
C GLY A 122 -5.53 -19.58 5.42
N GLY A 123 -6.78 -19.75 5.02
CA GLY A 123 -7.61 -20.87 5.47
C GLY A 123 -8.14 -20.75 6.91
N ILE A 124 -7.91 -19.59 7.56
CA ILE A 124 -8.22 -19.41 9.00
C ILE A 124 -9.22 -18.27 9.21
N VAL A 125 -8.99 -17.10 8.55
CA VAL A 125 -9.78 -15.89 8.80
C VAL A 125 -10.83 -15.71 7.70
N PRO A 126 -12.13 -15.71 8.03
CA PRO A 126 -13.17 -15.40 7.05
C PRO A 126 -13.11 -13.92 6.67
N ILE A 127 -13.09 -13.61 5.37
CA ILE A 127 -13.02 -12.23 4.87
C ILE A 127 -14.37 -11.50 4.98
N GLY A 128 -15.44 -12.24 5.14
CA GLY A 128 -16.79 -11.71 5.30
C GLY A 128 -17.84 -12.77 5.03
N VAL A 129 -19.10 -12.40 5.19
CA VAL A 129 -20.23 -13.28 4.82
C VAL A 129 -20.46 -13.11 3.31
N PRO A 130 -20.43 -14.20 2.51
CA PRO A 130 -20.61 -14.12 1.07
C PRO A 130 -22.03 -13.69 0.70
N LEU A 131 -22.15 -12.62 -0.07
CA LEU A 131 -23.44 -12.08 -0.53
C LEU A 131 -23.93 -12.77 -1.80
N ASN A 132 -23.14 -13.62 -2.42
CA ASN A 132 -23.47 -14.34 -3.66
C ASN A 132 -23.94 -13.41 -4.79
N MET A 133 -23.12 -12.44 -5.15
CA MET A 133 -23.41 -11.44 -6.17
C MET A 133 -22.50 -11.61 -7.40
N PRO A 134 -22.69 -12.63 -8.28
CA PRO A 134 -21.72 -13.00 -9.31
C PRO A 134 -21.43 -11.89 -10.32
N ARG A 135 -22.43 -11.11 -10.71
CA ARG A 135 -22.21 -9.97 -11.63
C ARG A 135 -21.37 -8.87 -11.00
N ALA A 136 -21.68 -8.51 -9.75
CA ALA A 136 -20.91 -7.52 -9.01
C ALA A 136 -19.49 -8.01 -8.77
N HIS A 137 -19.33 -9.28 -8.39
CA HIS A 137 -18.03 -9.91 -8.18
C HIS A 137 -17.14 -9.83 -9.44
N HIS A 138 -17.71 -10.13 -10.62
CA HIS A 138 -16.98 -10.04 -11.88
C HIS A 138 -16.53 -8.60 -12.18
N ILE A 139 -17.46 -7.63 -12.11
CA ILE A 139 -17.14 -6.20 -12.37
C ILE A 139 -16.09 -5.68 -11.39
N ILE A 140 -16.23 -6.00 -10.10
CA ILE A 140 -15.27 -5.59 -9.06
C ILE A 140 -13.91 -6.26 -9.31
N GLY A 141 -13.86 -7.51 -9.80
CA GLY A 141 -12.64 -8.20 -10.15
C GLY A 141 -11.86 -7.47 -11.24
N GLU A 142 -12.54 -7.11 -12.33
CA GLU A 142 -11.92 -6.34 -13.43
C GLU A 142 -11.41 -4.97 -12.94
N LEU A 143 -12.25 -4.25 -12.18
CA LEU A 143 -11.87 -2.96 -11.61
C LEU A 143 -10.71 -3.07 -10.63
N HIS A 144 -10.69 -4.08 -9.78
CA HIS A 144 -9.60 -4.30 -8.82
C HIS A 144 -8.27 -4.58 -9.53
N THR A 145 -8.31 -5.40 -10.59
CA THR A 145 -7.15 -5.69 -11.43
C THR A 145 -6.64 -4.41 -12.11
N LEU A 146 -7.53 -3.64 -12.73
CA LEU A 146 -7.18 -2.37 -13.36
C LEU A 146 -6.58 -1.37 -12.34
N GLN A 147 -7.21 -1.21 -11.18
CA GLN A 147 -6.72 -0.34 -10.10
C GLN A 147 -5.33 -0.74 -9.63
N PHE A 148 -5.06 -2.05 -9.54
CA PHE A 148 -3.75 -2.55 -9.13
C PHE A 148 -2.67 -2.21 -10.17
N TYR A 149 -2.91 -2.41 -11.46
CA TYR A 149 -1.96 -2.04 -12.51
C TYR A 149 -1.73 -0.52 -12.61
N MET A 150 -2.79 0.27 -12.43
CA MET A 150 -2.65 1.73 -12.35
C MET A 150 -1.78 2.14 -11.14
N LEU A 151 -2.02 1.54 -9.98
CA LEU A 151 -1.20 1.77 -8.79
C LEU A 151 0.25 1.34 -9.03
N ALA A 152 0.49 0.22 -9.71
CA ALA A 152 1.84 -0.24 -10.06
C ALA A 152 2.58 0.78 -10.94
N GLY A 153 1.91 1.35 -11.93
CA GLY A 153 2.46 2.45 -12.75
C GLY A 153 2.80 3.70 -11.92
N ILE A 154 1.92 4.08 -10.99
CA ILE A 154 2.14 5.21 -10.07
C ILE A 154 3.33 4.93 -9.13
N VAL A 155 3.45 3.71 -8.60
CA VAL A 155 4.59 3.29 -7.75
C VAL A 155 5.89 3.33 -8.53
N LEU A 156 5.91 2.85 -9.77
CA LEU A 156 7.10 2.91 -10.64
C LEU A 156 7.51 4.37 -10.92
N PHE A 157 6.54 5.21 -11.26
CA PHE A 157 6.80 6.65 -11.46
C PHE A 157 7.30 7.32 -10.17
N HIS A 158 6.72 7.00 -9.02
CA HIS A 158 7.16 7.48 -7.70
C HIS A 158 8.62 7.10 -7.41
N ALA A 159 8.98 5.84 -7.63
CA ALA A 159 10.35 5.37 -7.44
C ALA A 159 11.32 6.11 -8.37
N GLY A 160 11.00 6.18 -9.67
CA GLY A 160 11.79 6.90 -10.67
C GLY A 160 11.93 8.39 -10.35
N PHE A 161 10.85 9.04 -9.91
CA PHE A 161 10.85 10.44 -9.50
C PHE A 161 11.79 10.70 -8.31
N HIS A 162 11.80 9.83 -7.30
CA HIS A 162 12.69 9.98 -6.15
C HIS A 162 14.15 9.63 -6.48
N ILE A 163 14.40 8.67 -7.35
CA ILE A 163 15.75 8.37 -7.87
C ILE A 163 16.29 9.57 -8.67
N TRP A 164 15.48 10.10 -9.58
CA TRP A 164 15.83 11.30 -10.36
C TRP A 164 16.15 12.49 -9.43
N ARG A 165 15.34 12.76 -8.43
CA ARG A 165 15.58 13.81 -7.43
C ARG A 165 16.91 13.60 -6.71
N HIS A 166 17.17 12.37 -6.26
CA HIS A 166 18.39 12.05 -5.54
C HIS A 166 19.64 12.30 -6.37
N ILE A 167 19.62 11.85 -7.64
CA ILE A 167 20.78 11.96 -8.56
C ILE A 167 20.94 13.38 -9.09
N LYS A 168 19.87 13.98 -9.65
CA LYS A 168 19.95 15.26 -10.35
C LYS A 168 19.92 16.47 -9.43
N LEU A 169 19.03 16.46 -8.42
CA LEU A 169 18.88 17.59 -7.49
C LEU A 169 19.79 17.45 -6.25
N LYS A 170 20.36 16.30 -6.02
CA LYS A 170 21.18 15.98 -4.83
C LYS A 170 20.49 16.45 -3.54
N ASP A 171 19.18 16.15 -3.43
CA ASP A 171 18.34 16.59 -2.31
C ASP A 171 18.13 15.50 -1.24
N ASN A 172 18.89 14.41 -1.32
CA ASN A 172 18.82 13.27 -0.41
C ASN A 172 17.43 12.60 -0.35
N ALA A 173 16.62 12.71 -1.43
CA ALA A 173 15.25 12.21 -1.46
C ALA A 173 15.11 10.73 -1.05
N LEU A 174 16.04 9.87 -1.47
CA LEU A 174 16.03 8.46 -1.10
C LEU A 174 16.33 8.23 0.38
N ARG A 175 17.22 9.02 0.99
CA ARG A 175 17.57 8.90 2.42
C ARG A 175 16.39 9.20 3.35
N ILE A 176 15.40 9.97 2.89
CA ILE A 176 14.23 10.32 3.71
C ILE A 176 13.47 9.07 4.14
N MET A 177 13.29 8.11 3.23
CA MET A 177 12.55 6.87 3.50
C MET A 177 13.45 5.65 3.69
N ALA A 178 14.69 5.67 3.23
CA ALA A 178 15.62 4.56 3.39
C ALA A 178 15.95 4.29 4.87
N PRO A 179 16.07 3.03 5.30
CA PRO A 179 16.64 2.65 6.58
C PRO A 179 18.07 3.17 6.72
N ARG A 180 18.49 3.49 7.95
CA ARG A 180 19.83 4.04 8.23
C ARG A 180 20.97 3.17 7.71
N VAL A 181 20.79 1.84 7.69
CA VAL A 181 21.77 0.88 7.18
C VAL A 181 22.17 1.17 5.72
N PHE A 182 21.22 1.65 4.91
CA PHE A 182 21.48 1.96 3.50
C PHE A 182 22.06 3.37 3.27
N HIS A 183 22.11 4.23 4.29
CA HIS A 183 22.56 5.61 4.09
C HIS A 183 24.03 5.73 3.65
N ARG A 184 24.86 4.72 3.92
CA ARG A 184 26.26 4.68 3.46
C ARG A 184 26.40 4.45 1.95
N TYR A 185 25.36 3.93 1.31
CA TYR A 185 25.33 3.66 -0.15
C TYR A 185 24.56 4.71 -0.95
N LEU A 186 23.89 5.62 -0.25
CA LEU A 186 23.11 6.73 -0.78
C LEU A 186 23.77 8.06 -0.43
#